data_e7504e11e5250a155cf58c2af750d355
#
_entry.id   e7504e11e5250a155cf58c2af750d355
#
_cell.length_a   1.000
_cell.length_b   1.000
_cell.length_c   1.000
_cell.angle_alpha   90.00
_cell.angle_beta   90.00
_cell.angle_gamma   90.00
#
_symmetry.space_group_name_H-M   'P 1'
#
loop_
_entity.id
_entity.type
_entity.pdbx_description
1 polymer ?
#
loop_
_entity_poly.entity_id
_entity_poly.type
_entity_poly.pdbx_seq_one_letter_code
_entity_poly.pdbx_strand_id
1 'polypeptide(L)'
;IGNNMNTTDLMNTALKLAHLDKMPYDTDIIVAGENMKKVLIGIDMETPELLLAQQLGFDCVVSHHPKADSSVVDFAKVMDVQIDRMVKSGIPINKAQKVLRAKQISIDMTKHASNYDRVSSAARLMKMPYLNIHIPADFITEEIVQTRLDKAFKDKPKTKLKDIIEELNSWEYFIDKVAQPIIRVGSAEDYAGKIEVLMSGGTNGGAEVYKSYFQAGVGTIIAMHVPEDVQKAVIEQNIGNIIIAPHMPSDSIGLLEIVKAWRAQGVEVTCMSGIVE
;
A
#
# COMPACT_ATOMS: atom_id res chain seq x y z
N ILE A 1 8.73 -34.34 2.59
CA ILE A 1 8.99 -33.88 1.20
C ILE A 1 8.80 -32.38 1.29
N GLY A 2 9.91 -31.63 1.44
CA GLY A 2 9.85 -30.19 1.55
C GLY A 2 9.37 -29.57 0.24
N ASN A 3 8.36 -28.70 0.30
CA ASN A 3 7.92 -27.92 -0.83
C ASN A 3 9.08 -26.98 -1.23
N ASN A 4 9.66 -27.22 -2.42
CA ASN A 4 10.66 -26.33 -2.98
C ASN A 4 9.98 -25.09 -3.54
N MET A 5 9.83 -24.05 -2.71
CA MET A 5 9.33 -22.76 -3.14
C MET A 5 10.43 -22.02 -3.90
N ASN A 6 10.11 -21.51 -5.08
CA ASN A 6 10.97 -20.56 -5.80
C ASN A 6 10.39 -19.13 -5.69
N THR A 7 11.11 -18.16 -6.21
CA THR A 7 10.65 -16.76 -6.17
C THR A 7 9.35 -16.53 -6.94
N THR A 8 9.11 -17.29 -8.03
CA THR A 8 7.84 -17.25 -8.76
C THR A 8 6.69 -17.77 -7.90
N ASP A 9 6.91 -18.83 -7.12
CA ASP A 9 5.88 -19.35 -6.20
C ASP A 9 5.52 -18.33 -5.12
N LEU A 10 6.53 -17.66 -4.54
CA LEU A 10 6.31 -16.59 -3.57
C LEU A 10 5.46 -15.46 -4.18
N MET A 11 5.83 -15.02 -5.38
CA MET A 11 5.11 -13.97 -6.10
C MET A 11 3.67 -14.39 -6.41
N ASN A 12 3.48 -15.60 -6.92
CA ASN A 12 2.14 -16.08 -7.29
C ASN A 12 1.21 -16.17 -6.09
N THR A 13 1.71 -16.51 -4.92
CA THR A 13 0.92 -16.48 -3.67
C THR A 13 0.39 -15.08 -3.39
N ALA A 14 1.26 -14.07 -3.49
CA ALA A 14 0.88 -12.68 -3.28
C ALA A 14 -0.15 -12.19 -4.31
N LEU A 15 0.07 -12.50 -5.59
CA LEU A 15 -0.85 -12.13 -6.66
C LEU A 15 -2.23 -12.78 -6.48
N LYS A 16 -2.28 -14.05 -6.12
CA LYS A 16 -3.52 -14.79 -5.90
C LYS A 16 -4.34 -14.18 -4.76
N LEU A 17 -3.70 -13.84 -3.65
CA LEU A 17 -4.36 -13.19 -2.51
C LEU A 17 -4.95 -11.83 -2.89
N ALA A 18 -4.32 -11.12 -3.83
CA ALA A 18 -4.78 -9.83 -4.33
C ALA A 18 -5.74 -9.94 -5.54
N HIS A 19 -6.11 -11.16 -5.94
CA HIS A 19 -6.95 -11.42 -7.12
C HIS A 19 -6.38 -10.86 -8.42
N LEU A 20 -5.05 -10.98 -8.59
CA LEU A 20 -4.33 -10.52 -9.77
C LEU A 20 -3.80 -11.69 -10.59
N ASP A 21 -3.91 -11.58 -11.93
CA ASP A 21 -3.43 -12.60 -12.87
C ASP A 21 -1.97 -12.42 -13.27
N LYS A 22 -1.43 -11.21 -13.09
CA LYS A 22 -0.05 -10.87 -13.48
C LYS A 22 0.52 -9.81 -12.54
N MET A 23 1.86 -9.69 -12.54
CA MET A 23 2.54 -8.65 -11.79
C MET A 23 2.17 -7.25 -12.29
N PRO A 24 1.71 -6.36 -11.39
CA PRO A 24 1.55 -4.93 -11.72
C PRO A 24 2.91 -4.28 -12.02
N TYR A 25 2.88 -3.08 -12.57
CA TYR A 25 4.10 -2.34 -12.96
C TYR A 25 5.05 -2.04 -11.80
N ASP A 26 4.56 -1.97 -10.56
CA ASP A 26 5.36 -1.68 -9.36
C ASP A 26 5.79 -2.94 -8.60
N THR A 27 5.64 -4.09 -9.21
CA THR A 27 5.87 -5.41 -8.59
C THR A 27 6.68 -6.27 -9.56
N ASP A 28 7.80 -6.81 -9.07
CA ASP A 28 8.70 -7.59 -9.94
C ASP A 28 9.59 -8.54 -9.14
N ILE A 29 10.07 -9.58 -9.81
CA ILE A 29 11.14 -10.44 -9.34
C ILE A 29 12.44 -9.88 -9.91
N ILE A 30 13.22 -9.20 -9.08
CA ILE A 30 14.45 -8.52 -9.50
C ILE A 30 15.59 -9.52 -9.69
N VAL A 31 15.77 -10.41 -8.74
CA VAL A 31 16.69 -11.53 -8.80
C VAL A 31 15.94 -12.79 -8.43
N ALA A 32 15.84 -13.71 -9.38
CA ALA A 32 15.16 -14.98 -9.17
C ALA A 32 16.00 -15.98 -8.38
N GLY A 33 15.35 -16.93 -7.72
CA GLY A 33 16.03 -18.00 -6.99
C GLY A 33 15.14 -19.19 -6.74
N GLU A 34 15.80 -20.31 -6.44
CA GLU A 34 15.18 -21.60 -6.13
C GLU A 34 15.38 -21.93 -4.65
N ASN A 35 14.51 -22.76 -4.09
CA ASN A 35 14.61 -23.25 -2.70
C ASN A 35 14.57 -22.11 -1.66
N MET A 36 13.58 -21.26 -1.77
CA MET A 36 13.35 -20.13 -0.84
C MET A 36 12.75 -20.66 0.47
N LYS A 37 13.60 -20.96 1.45
CA LYS A 37 13.19 -21.51 2.75
C LYS A 37 13.12 -20.47 3.84
N LYS A 38 13.95 -19.44 3.76
CA LYS A 38 14.11 -18.41 4.78
C LYS A 38 14.10 -17.03 4.14
N VAL A 39 13.02 -16.29 4.34
CA VAL A 39 12.73 -15.00 3.69
C VAL A 39 12.76 -13.87 4.70
N LEU A 40 13.44 -12.79 4.36
CA LEU A 40 13.43 -11.52 5.11
C LEU A 40 12.56 -10.51 4.34
N ILE A 41 11.50 -10.04 4.97
CA ILE A 41 10.57 -9.09 4.36
C ILE A 41 10.48 -7.80 5.17
N GLY A 42 10.40 -6.68 4.48
CA GLY A 42 10.19 -5.37 5.08
C GLY A 42 9.56 -4.40 4.11
N ILE A 43 9.17 -3.23 4.62
CA ILE A 43 8.53 -2.20 3.80
C ILE A 43 9.56 -1.50 2.92
N ASP A 44 10.71 -1.16 3.47
CA ASP A 44 11.82 -0.52 2.75
C ASP A 44 13.08 -1.37 2.91
N MET A 45 13.38 -2.21 1.92
CA MET A 45 14.53 -3.11 1.94
C MET A 45 15.50 -2.72 0.82
N GLU A 46 16.64 -2.18 1.19
CA GLU A 46 17.67 -1.70 0.27
C GLU A 46 19.00 -2.44 0.49
N THR A 47 20.11 -1.87 0.06
CA THR A 47 21.43 -2.54 0.14
C THR A 47 21.81 -2.95 1.56
N PRO A 48 21.62 -2.15 2.63
CA PRO A 48 21.94 -2.59 3.99
C PRO A 48 21.17 -3.84 4.41
N GLU A 49 19.90 -3.94 4.04
CA GLU A 49 19.05 -5.08 4.39
C GLU A 49 19.41 -6.33 3.58
N LEU A 50 19.88 -6.15 2.32
CA LEU A 50 20.41 -7.24 1.52
C LEU A 50 21.68 -7.82 2.17
N LEU A 51 22.58 -6.95 2.63
CA LEU A 51 23.80 -7.37 3.34
C LEU A 51 23.47 -8.08 4.65
N LEU A 52 22.51 -7.54 5.41
CA LEU A 52 22.03 -8.16 6.65
C LEU A 52 21.45 -9.55 6.39
N ALA A 53 20.63 -9.69 5.36
CA ALA A 53 20.04 -10.97 4.97
C ALA A 53 21.11 -12.00 4.61
N GLN A 54 22.12 -11.60 3.85
CA GLN A 54 23.23 -12.48 3.48
C GLN A 54 24.02 -12.94 4.72
N GLN A 55 24.32 -12.01 5.61
CA GLN A 55 25.07 -12.31 6.83
C GLN A 55 24.30 -13.24 7.78
N LEU A 56 23.00 -13.10 7.85
CA LEU A 56 22.13 -13.90 8.73
C LEU A 56 21.62 -15.20 8.07
N GLY A 57 22.01 -15.48 6.83
CA GLY A 57 21.67 -16.71 6.13
C GLY A 57 20.26 -16.78 5.58
N PHE A 58 19.66 -15.65 5.22
CA PHE A 58 18.40 -15.62 4.49
C PHE A 58 18.59 -15.98 3.01
N ASP A 59 17.58 -16.62 2.43
CA ASP A 59 17.60 -17.05 1.03
C ASP A 59 17.07 -15.98 0.09
N CYS A 60 16.26 -15.05 0.60
CA CYS A 60 15.53 -14.07 -0.19
C CYS A 60 15.19 -12.82 0.63
N VAL A 61 15.17 -11.68 -0.05
CA VAL A 61 14.70 -10.41 0.51
C VAL A 61 13.50 -9.90 -0.29
N VAL A 62 12.48 -9.43 0.41
CA VAL A 62 11.28 -8.85 -0.20
C VAL A 62 11.09 -7.44 0.33
N SER A 63 11.00 -6.47 -0.58
CA SER A 63 10.67 -5.07 -0.27
C SER A 63 9.26 -4.75 -0.74
N HIS A 64 8.43 -4.21 0.15
CA HIS A 64 7.10 -3.73 -0.23
C HIS A 64 7.19 -2.49 -1.12
N HIS A 65 7.91 -1.47 -0.69
CA HIS A 65 8.14 -0.31 -1.55
C HIS A 65 9.09 -0.68 -2.69
N PRO A 66 8.76 -0.30 -3.94
CA PRO A 66 9.61 -0.62 -5.09
C PRO A 66 10.95 0.11 -5.00
N LYS A 67 12.04 -0.62 -5.17
CA LYS A 67 13.41 -0.08 -5.04
C LYS A 67 14.26 -0.28 -6.28
N ALA A 68 13.79 -1.05 -7.28
CA ALA A 68 14.65 -1.51 -8.35
C ALA A 68 13.95 -1.59 -9.70
N ASP A 69 14.70 -1.30 -10.75
CA ASP A 69 14.40 -1.54 -12.16
C ASP A 69 13.04 -0.98 -12.61
N SER A 70 12.30 -1.74 -13.40
CA SER A 70 11.00 -1.31 -13.94
C SER A 70 9.96 -1.03 -12.87
N SER A 71 10.02 -1.69 -11.71
CA SER A 71 9.09 -1.44 -10.61
C SER A 71 9.22 -0.01 -10.05
N VAL A 72 10.36 0.65 -10.25
CA VAL A 72 10.57 2.07 -9.96
C VAL A 72 10.21 2.93 -11.17
N VAL A 73 10.79 2.66 -12.33
CA VAL A 73 10.65 3.50 -13.53
C VAL A 73 9.21 3.54 -14.03
N ASP A 74 8.50 2.43 -13.98
CA ASP A 74 7.12 2.31 -14.44
C ASP A 74 6.09 2.50 -13.32
N PHE A 75 6.52 2.96 -12.15
CA PHE A 75 5.66 3.12 -10.98
C PHE A 75 4.38 3.93 -11.26
N ALA A 76 4.50 5.03 -12.00
CA ALA A 76 3.37 5.90 -12.29
C ALA A 76 2.25 5.19 -13.08
N LYS A 77 2.57 4.13 -13.83
CA LYS A 77 1.60 3.37 -14.62
C LYS A 77 0.57 2.64 -13.73
N VAL A 78 0.93 2.26 -12.50
CA VAL A 78 -0.02 1.62 -11.59
C VAL A 78 -1.12 2.55 -11.11
N MET A 79 -0.92 3.87 -11.25
CA MET A 79 -1.92 4.85 -10.82
C MET A 79 -3.23 4.74 -11.61
N ASP A 80 -3.22 4.13 -12.78
CA ASP A 80 -4.44 3.87 -13.56
C ASP A 80 -5.50 3.05 -12.80
N VAL A 81 -5.10 2.23 -11.82
CA VAL A 81 -6.06 1.49 -10.98
C VAL A 81 -6.94 2.44 -10.16
N GLN A 82 -6.49 3.67 -9.90
CA GLN A 82 -7.27 4.67 -9.20
C GLN A 82 -8.51 5.10 -10.01
N ILE A 83 -8.43 5.05 -11.34
CA ILE A 83 -9.54 5.41 -12.22
C ILE A 83 -10.73 4.46 -11.97
N ASP A 84 -10.49 3.16 -11.92
CA ASP A 84 -11.53 2.17 -11.66
C ASP A 84 -12.21 2.39 -10.30
N ARG A 85 -11.42 2.70 -9.28
CA ARG A 85 -11.94 3.01 -7.95
C ARG A 85 -12.77 4.30 -7.96
N MET A 86 -12.31 5.33 -8.65
CA MET A 86 -13.05 6.60 -8.80
C MET A 86 -14.39 6.37 -9.50
N VAL A 87 -14.41 5.58 -10.56
CA VAL A 87 -15.65 5.22 -11.28
C VAL A 87 -16.63 4.47 -10.37
N LYS A 88 -16.14 3.55 -9.55
CA LYS A 88 -16.96 2.86 -8.54
C LYS A 88 -17.63 3.83 -7.57
N SER A 89 -16.96 4.91 -7.23
CA SER A 89 -17.48 5.96 -6.33
C SER A 89 -18.40 6.96 -7.02
N GLY A 90 -18.68 6.79 -8.32
CA GLY A 90 -19.60 7.63 -9.08
C GLY A 90 -18.95 8.77 -9.84
N ILE A 91 -17.64 8.79 -9.98
CA ILE A 91 -16.92 9.80 -10.78
C ILE A 91 -16.90 9.35 -12.23
N PRO A 92 -17.33 10.19 -13.19
CA PRO A 92 -17.25 9.84 -14.61
C PRO A 92 -15.83 9.51 -15.04
N ILE A 93 -15.66 8.47 -15.85
CA ILE A 93 -14.34 7.94 -16.24
C ILE A 93 -13.44 8.99 -16.92
N ASN A 94 -14.01 9.85 -17.74
CA ASN A 94 -13.27 10.93 -18.40
C ASN A 94 -12.76 11.97 -17.39
N LYS A 95 -13.57 12.28 -16.37
CA LYS A 95 -13.16 13.19 -15.28
C LYS A 95 -12.08 12.55 -14.43
N ALA A 96 -12.25 11.29 -14.05
CA ALA A 96 -11.27 10.53 -13.27
C ALA A 96 -9.90 10.55 -13.93
N GLN A 97 -9.84 10.22 -15.23
CA GLN A 97 -8.61 10.23 -16.00
C GLN A 97 -7.94 11.61 -16.02
N LYS A 98 -8.73 12.65 -16.27
CA LYS A 98 -8.20 14.03 -16.39
C LYS A 98 -7.68 14.60 -15.07
N VAL A 99 -8.39 14.38 -13.96
CA VAL A 99 -7.97 14.93 -12.66
C VAL A 99 -6.75 14.17 -12.09
N LEU A 100 -6.55 12.92 -12.48
CA LEU A 100 -5.40 12.11 -12.07
C LEU A 100 -4.12 12.45 -12.85
N ARG A 101 -4.26 12.90 -14.09
CA ARG A 101 -3.16 13.01 -15.07
C ARG A 101 -1.99 13.86 -14.59
N ALA A 102 -2.25 15.01 -14.00
CA ALA A 102 -1.19 15.91 -13.54
C ALA A 102 -0.27 15.26 -12.51
N LYS A 103 -0.86 14.56 -11.53
CA LYS A 103 -0.09 13.85 -10.50
C LYS A 103 0.65 12.64 -11.08
N GLN A 104 0.00 11.92 -11.98
CA GLN A 104 0.62 10.77 -12.66
C GLN A 104 1.85 11.18 -13.47
N ILE A 105 1.76 12.28 -14.22
CA ILE A 105 2.90 12.83 -14.96
C ILE A 105 4.02 13.26 -14.01
N SER A 106 3.70 13.93 -12.92
CA SER A 106 4.68 14.35 -11.91
C SER A 106 5.44 13.17 -11.31
N ILE A 107 4.73 12.12 -10.97
CA ILE A 107 5.34 10.88 -10.43
C ILE A 107 6.19 10.19 -11.48
N ASP A 108 5.72 10.11 -12.73
CA ASP A 108 6.48 9.53 -13.83
C ASP A 108 7.82 10.25 -14.01
N MET A 109 7.81 11.57 -14.04
CA MET A 109 9.04 12.38 -14.19
C MET A 109 10.01 12.13 -13.04
N THR A 110 9.55 12.08 -11.81
CA THR A 110 10.37 11.83 -10.62
C THR A 110 10.97 10.43 -10.64
N LYS A 111 10.18 9.41 -10.93
CA LYS A 111 10.63 8.02 -10.95
C LYS A 111 11.56 7.71 -12.11
N HIS A 112 11.30 8.27 -13.28
CA HIS A 112 12.17 8.11 -14.44
C HIS A 112 13.57 8.71 -14.21
N ALA A 113 13.66 9.78 -13.42
CA ALA A 113 14.93 10.44 -13.09
C ALA A 113 15.71 9.75 -11.96
N SER A 114 15.10 8.78 -11.27
CA SER A 114 15.73 8.12 -10.12
C SER A 114 16.75 7.07 -10.53
N ASN A 115 17.70 6.79 -9.62
CA ASN A 115 18.65 5.69 -9.83
C ASN A 115 17.97 4.34 -9.48
N TYR A 116 17.37 3.73 -10.48
CA TYR A 116 16.68 2.45 -10.34
C TYR A 116 17.62 1.25 -10.17
N ASP A 117 18.91 1.41 -10.46
CA ASP A 117 19.88 0.30 -10.51
C ASP A 117 20.68 0.11 -9.21
N ARG A 118 20.63 1.06 -8.28
CA ARG A 118 21.47 1.02 -7.08
C ARG A 118 21.25 -0.24 -6.25
N VAL A 119 20.01 -0.58 -5.94
CA VAL A 119 19.67 -1.75 -5.13
C VAL A 119 19.74 -3.04 -5.95
N SER A 120 19.25 -3.00 -7.19
CA SER A 120 19.26 -4.18 -8.06
C SER A 120 20.67 -4.63 -8.43
N SER A 121 21.59 -3.70 -8.71
CA SER A 121 22.98 -4.07 -8.95
C SER A 121 23.64 -4.72 -7.74
N ALA A 122 23.36 -4.22 -6.53
CA ALA A 122 23.83 -4.85 -5.30
C ALA A 122 23.27 -6.26 -5.13
N ALA A 123 21.97 -6.45 -5.33
CA ALA A 123 21.34 -7.76 -5.24
C ALA A 123 21.93 -8.77 -6.24
N ARG A 124 22.17 -8.32 -7.49
CA ARG A 124 22.78 -9.15 -8.54
C ARG A 124 24.22 -9.56 -8.21
N LEU A 125 25.03 -8.60 -7.75
CA LEU A 125 26.42 -8.89 -7.33
C LEU A 125 26.48 -9.87 -6.18
N MET A 126 25.56 -9.74 -5.22
CA MET A 126 25.46 -10.64 -4.07
C MET A 126 24.80 -11.98 -4.41
N LYS A 127 24.18 -12.08 -5.58
CA LYS A 127 23.33 -13.22 -5.97
C LYS A 127 22.24 -13.48 -4.93
N MET A 128 21.68 -12.42 -4.34
CA MET A 128 20.61 -12.50 -3.37
C MET A 128 19.27 -12.38 -4.09
N PRO A 129 18.42 -13.41 -4.10
CA PRO A 129 17.06 -13.32 -4.59
C PRO A 129 16.33 -12.16 -3.95
N TYR A 130 15.67 -11.33 -4.79
CA TYR A 130 15.08 -10.07 -4.36
C TYR A 130 13.81 -9.77 -5.13
N LEU A 131 12.74 -9.47 -4.39
CA LEU A 131 11.42 -9.16 -4.94
C LEU A 131 10.94 -7.80 -4.46
N ASN A 132 10.22 -7.08 -5.34
CA ASN A 132 9.39 -5.94 -4.97
C ASN A 132 7.92 -6.32 -5.12
N ILE A 133 7.15 -6.22 -4.02
CA ILE A 133 5.71 -6.55 -3.99
C ILE A 133 4.97 -5.37 -3.39
N HIS A 134 4.36 -4.52 -4.23
CA HIS A 134 3.70 -3.29 -3.78
C HIS A 134 2.17 -3.38 -3.86
N ILE A 135 1.59 -3.12 -5.02
CA ILE A 135 0.12 -3.09 -5.17
C ILE A 135 -0.58 -4.37 -4.70
N PRO A 136 -0.05 -5.59 -4.87
CA PRO A 136 -0.74 -6.77 -4.35
C PRO A 136 -1.03 -6.65 -2.84
N ALA A 137 -0.06 -6.20 -2.05
CA ALA A 137 -0.24 -5.99 -0.62
C ALA A 137 -1.23 -4.84 -0.34
N ASP A 138 -1.13 -3.74 -1.07
CA ASP A 138 -2.01 -2.58 -0.90
C ASP A 138 -3.47 -2.92 -1.20
N PHE A 139 -3.73 -3.74 -2.21
CA PHE A 139 -5.08 -4.21 -2.52
C PHE A 139 -5.67 -5.03 -1.38
N ILE A 140 -4.86 -5.90 -0.78
CA ILE A 140 -5.28 -6.69 0.38
C ILE A 140 -5.58 -5.77 1.56
N THR A 141 -4.70 -4.82 1.85
CA THR A 141 -4.90 -3.83 2.92
C THR A 141 -6.20 -3.04 2.71
N GLU A 142 -6.40 -2.48 1.52
CA GLU A 142 -7.56 -1.66 1.21
C GLU A 142 -8.87 -2.43 1.37
N GLU A 143 -8.92 -3.67 0.89
CA GLU A 143 -10.09 -4.53 1.03
C GLU A 143 -10.41 -4.84 2.49
N ILE A 144 -9.41 -5.20 3.28
CA ILE A 144 -9.61 -5.52 4.71
C ILE A 144 -10.09 -4.28 5.47
N VAL A 145 -9.44 -3.14 5.27
CA VAL A 145 -9.80 -1.90 5.99
C VAL A 145 -11.20 -1.44 5.60
N GLN A 146 -11.52 -1.40 4.30
CA GLN A 146 -12.85 -1.00 3.84
C GLN A 146 -13.94 -1.94 4.38
N THR A 147 -13.73 -3.24 4.30
CA THR A 147 -14.69 -4.24 4.77
C THR A 147 -14.95 -4.12 6.28
N ARG A 148 -13.89 -3.93 7.07
CA ARG A 148 -14.03 -3.76 8.53
C ARG A 148 -14.76 -2.47 8.90
N LEU A 149 -14.47 -1.35 8.22
CA LEU A 149 -15.13 -0.09 8.47
C LEU A 149 -16.60 -0.12 8.04
N ASP A 150 -16.88 -0.72 6.87
CA ASP A 150 -18.26 -0.89 6.40
C ASP A 150 -19.10 -1.71 7.39
N LYS A 151 -18.54 -2.78 7.94
CA LYS A 151 -19.20 -3.61 8.94
C LYS A 151 -19.43 -2.86 10.25
N ALA A 152 -18.43 -2.12 10.72
CA ALA A 152 -18.50 -1.39 11.99
C ALA A 152 -19.56 -0.29 11.98
N PHE A 153 -19.74 0.37 10.83
CA PHE A 153 -20.62 1.55 10.71
C PHE A 153 -21.85 1.32 9.83
N LYS A 154 -22.18 0.06 9.57
CA LYS A 154 -23.39 -0.29 8.83
C LYS A 154 -24.64 0.28 9.52
N ASP A 155 -25.51 0.96 8.74
CA ASP A 155 -26.76 1.55 9.20
C ASP A 155 -26.57 2.58 10.34
N LYS A 156 -25.40 3.24 10.40
CA LYS A 156 -25.07 4.28 11.39
C LYS A 156 -24.76 5.62 10.69
N PRO A 157 -25.79 6.30 10.13
CA PRO A 157 -25.57 7.51 9.33
C PRO A 157 -25.04 8.71 10.15
N LYS A 158 -25.16 8.66 11.47
CA LYS A 158 -24.65 9.71 12.38
C LYS A 158 -23.26 9.41 12.94
N THR A 159 -22.53 8.49 12.32
CA THR A 159 -21.12 8.21 12.68
C THR A 159 -20.30 9.48 12.57
N LYS A 160 -19.51 9.75 13.60
CA LYS A 160 -18.59 10.91 13.67
C LYS A 160 -17.16 10.48 13.45
N LEU A 161 -16.28 11.42 13.13
CA LEU A 161 -14.87 11.13 12.93
C LEU A 161 -14.22 10.48 14.16
N LYS A 162 -14.60 10.91 15.37
CA LYS A 162 -14.13 10.29 16.61
C LYS A 162 -14.49 8.81 16.72
N ASP A 163 -15.64 8.41 16.17
CA ASP A 163 -16.08 7.01 16.20
C ASP A 163 -15.17 6.13 15.32
N ILE A 164 -14.74 6.68 14.17
CA ILE A 164 -13.79 6.00 13.28
C ILE A 164 -12.42 5.86 13.97
N ILE A 165 -11.94 6.92 14.61
CA ILE A 165 -10.69 6.89 15.36
C ILE A 165 -10.74 5.83 16.47
N GLU A 166 -11.82 5.77 17.21
CA GLU A 166 -12.01 4.78 18.26
C GLU A 166 -12.01 3.35 17.69
N GLU A 167 -12.71 3.12 16.58
CA GLU A 167 -12.74 1.83 15.90
C GLU A 167 -11.34 1.41 15.44
N LEU A 168 -10.62 2.27 14.73
CA LEU A 168 -9.26 1.98 14.26
C LEU A 168 -8.32 1.67 15.43
N ASN A 169 -8.41 2.41 16.53
CA ASN A 169 -7.60 2.19 17.71
C ASN A 169 -7.90 0.88 18.44
N SER A 170 -9.01 0.23 18.14
CA SER A 170 -9.35 -1.08 18.70
C SER A 170 -8.77 -2.25 17.88
N TRP A 171 -8.25 -1.97 16.68
CA TRP A 171 -7.72 -3.02 15.83
C TRP A 171 -6.30 -3.43 16.24
N GLU A 172 -6.00 -4.71 16.14
CA GLU A 172 -4.69 -5.30 16.43
C GLU A 172 -3.53 -4.63 15.70
N TYR A 173 -3.81 -4.02 14.53
CA TYR A 173 -2.79 -3.35 13.71
C TYR A 173 -2.39 -1.99 14.24
N PHE A 174 -3.27 -1.31 14.97
CA PHE A 174 -3.08 0.08 15.39
C PHE A 174 -2.96 0.27 16.90
N ILE A 175 -3.48 -0.69 17.67
CA ILE A 175 -3.44 -0.58 19.13
C ILE A 175 -1.99 -0.56 19.63
N ASP A 176 -1.68 0.39 20.50
CA ASP A 176 -0.38 0.55 21.15
C ASP A 176 0.83 0.67 20.20
N LYS A 177 0.60 1.10 18.96
CA LYS A 177 1.68 1.35 18.02
C LYS A 177 2.25 2.77 18.18
N VAL A 178 3.47 2.97 17.69
CA VAL A 178 4.17 4.27 17.78
C VAL A 178 3.40 5.37 17.06
N ALA A 179 2.94 5.09 15.82
CA ALA A 179 2.09 5.99 15.07
C ALA A 179 0.61 5.61 15.26
N GLN A 180 -0.22 6.59 15.51
CA GLN A 180 -1.64 6.41 15.80
C GLN A 180 -2.53 7.00 14.71
N PRO A 181 -3.75 6.47 14.50
CA PRO A 181 -4.74 7.10 13.65
C PRO A 181 -4.99 8.55 14.04
N ILE A 182 -5.12 9.44 13.04
CA ILE A 182 -5.26 10.87 13.28
C ILE A 182 -6.19 11.52 12.25
N ILE A 183 -6.98 12.50 12.70
CA ILE A 183 -7.79 13.35 11.82
C ILE A 183 -6.88 14.42 11.22
N ARG A 184 -6.76 14.45 9.89
CA ARG A 184 -5.99 15.49 9.18
C ARG A 184 -6.84 16.61 8.63
N VAL A 185 -8.11 16.33 8.30
CA VAL A 185 -9.09 17.35 7.89
C VAL A 185 -10.41 17.01 8.54
N GLY A 186 -11.00 17.98 9.21
CA GLY A 186 -12.23 17.85 9.98
C GLY A 186 -12.01 17.88 11.48
N SER A 187 -13.09 17.77 12.22
CA SER A 187 -13.12 17.76 13.68
C SER A 187 -13.74 16.48 14.22
N ALA A 188 -13.42 16.11 15.43
CA ALA A 188 -13.89 14.88 16.07
C ALA A 188 -15.43 14.72 16.04
N GLU A 189 -16.15 15.82 16.16
CA GLU A 189 -17.63 15.85 16.18
C GLU A 189 -18.27 15.93 14.79
N ASP A 190 -17.49 16.04 13.72
CA ASP A 190 -18.03 16.11 12.36
C ASP A 190 -18.60 14.74 11.96
N TYR A 191 -19.70 14.76 11.23
CA TYR A 191 -20.26 13.55 10.63
C TYR A 191 -19.35 13.03 9.53
N ALA A 192 -19.11 11.71 9.56
CA ALA A 192 -18.23 11.06 8.60
C ALA A 192 -18.83 10.96 7.19
N GLY A 193 -20.15 10.79 7.09
CA GLY A 193 -20.78 10.49 5.80
C GLY A 193 -20.28 9.15 5.25
N LYS A 194 -20.29 9.01 3.94
CA LYS A 194 -19.78 7.81 3.28
C LYS A 194 -18.26 7.72 3.45
N ILE A 195 -17.78 6.57 3.91
CA ILE A 195 -16.35 6.29 4.16
C ILE A 195 -15.75 5.57 2.96
N GLU A 196 -14.68 6.14 2.41
CA GLU A 196 -13.92 5.55 1.29
C GLU A 196 -12.47 5.37 1.70
N VAL A 197 -11.95 4.16 1.57
CA VAL A 197 -10.54 3.83 1.88
C VAL A 197 -9.71 3.99 0.61
N LEU A 198 -8.70 4.87 0.65
CA LEU A 198 -7.77 5.11 -0.45
C LEU A 198 -6.35 4.74 -0.01
N MET A 199 -6.01 3.46 -0.15
CA MET A 199 -4.72 2.90 0.29
C MET A 199 -3.98 2.16 -0.82
N SER A 200 -4.48 2.19 -2.05
CA SER A 200 -3.83 1.56 -3.20
C SER A 200 -3.76 2.50 -4.39
N GLY A 201 -2.95 2.15 -5.39
CA GLY A 201 -2.84 2.92 -6.61
C GLY A 201 -1.55 3.74 -6.72
N GLY A 202 -0.47 3.26 -6.11
CA GLY A 202 0.85 3.88 -6.14
C GLY A 202 1.03 4.92 -5.05
N THR A 203 0.51 6.11 -5.26
CA THR A 203 0.52 7.21 -4.28
C THR A 203 -0.79 7.99 -4.40
N ASN A 204 -0.95 9.07 -3.63
CA ASN A 204 -2.14 9.92 -3.74
C ASN A 204 -2.28 10.49 -5.16
N GLY A 205 -3.52 10.70 -5.59
CA GLY A 205 -3.83 11.24 -6.92
C GLY A 205 -3.80 12.76 -7.03
N GLY A 206 -3.53 13.46 -5.93
CA GLY A 206 -3.54 14.92 -5.87
C GLY A 206 -4.88 15.50 -5.38
N ALA A 207 -4.87 16.81 -5.11
CA ALA A 207 -6.01 17.52 -4.53
C ALA A 207 -7.30 17.40 -5.35
N GLU A 208 -7.21 17.43 -6.67
CA GLU A 208 -8.38 17.36 -7.56
C GLU A 208 -9.04 15.97 -7.52
N VAL A 209 -8.27 14.91 -7.29
CA VAL A 209 -8.81 13.56 -7.09
C VAL A 209 -9.63 13.51 -5.81
N TYR A 210 -9.10 14.03 -4.70
CA TYR A 210 -9.83 14.12 -3.44
C TYR A 210 -11.12 14.91 -3.58
N LYS A 211 -11.06 16.09 -4.21
CA LYS A 211 -12.23 16.92 -4.50
C LYS A 211 -13.29 16.15 -5.28
N SER A 212 -12.88 15.38 -6.28
CA SER A 212 -13.80 14.59 -7.11
C SER A 212 -14.55 13.54 -6.28
N TYR A 213 -13.88 12.88 -5.34
CA TYR A 213 -14.53 11.95 -4.42
C TYR A 213 -15.58 12.65 -3.55
N PHE A 214 -15.25 13.78 -2.96
CA PHE A 214 -16.18 14.54 -2.11
C PHE A 214 -17.39 15.05 -2.89
N GLN A 215 -17.16 15.52 -4.12
CA GLN A 215 -18.25 15.95 -5.01
C GLN A 215 -19.14 14.79 -5.44
N ALA A 216 -18.63 13.57 -5.50
CA ALA A 216 -19.39 12.37 -5.81
C ALA A 216 -20.15 11.79 -4.61
N GLY A 217 -20.04 12.42 -3.43
CA GLY A 217 -20.80 12.03 -2.24
C GLY A 217 -20.01 11.35 -1.15
N VAL A 218 -18.69 11.15 -1.31
CA VAL A 218 -17.83 10.66 -0.23
C VAL A 218 -17.73 11.74 0.84
N GLY A 219 -17.89 11.36 2.10
CA GLY A 219 -17.79 12.27 3.24
C GLY A 219 -16.43 12.25 3.91
N THR A 220 -15.83 11.08 4.01
CA THR A 220 -14.55 10.89 4.68
C THR A 220 -13.66 9.91 3.91
N ILE A 221 -12.42 10.32 3.66
CA ILE A 221 -11.39 9.48 3.05
C ILE A 221 -10.45 8.98 4.16
N ILE A 222 -10.20 7.68 4.15
CA ILE A 222 -9.20 7.03 5.00
C ILE A 222 -7.99 6.72 4.12
N ALA A 223 -6.85 7.32 4.45
CA ALA A 223 -5.60 7.14 3.71
C ALA A 223 -4.46 6.78 4.66
N MET A 224 -3.31 6.38 4.13
CA MET A 224 -2.12 6.07 4.93
C MET A 224 -1.28 7.31 5.23
N HIS A 225 -1.31 8.28 4.35
CA HIS A 225 -0.63 9.57 4.44
C HIS A 225 -1.28 10.56 3.48
N VAL A 226 -1.07 11.84 3.75
CA VAL A 226 -1.54 12.93 2.89
C VAL A 226 -0.49 14.04 2.90
N PRO A 227 -0.08 14.57 1.72
CA PRO A 227 0.85 15.70 1.68
C PRO A 227 0.16 17.00 2.07
N GLU A 228 0.96 17.96 2.51
CA GLU A 228 0.47 19.25 3.02
C GLU A 228 -0.38 20.02 2.01
N ASP A 229 0.01 20.00 0.73
CA ASP A 229 -0.74 20.70 -0.33
C ASP A 229 -2.15 20.14 -0.52
N VAL A 230 -2.31 18.82 -0.44
CA VAL A 230 -3.62 18.16 -0.50
C VAL A 230 -4.44 18.48 0.75
N GLN A 231 -3.84 18.41 1.93
CA GLN A 231 -4.51 18.75 3.18
C GLN A 231 -5.08 20.19 3.14
N LYS A 232 -4.25 21.14 2.74
CA LYS A 232 -4.66 22.56 2.63
C LYS A 232 -5.82 22.74 1.64
N ALA A 233 -5.73 22.11 0.48
CA ALA A 233 -6.77 22.18 -0.54
C ALA A 233 -8.10 21.61 -0.05
N VAL A 234 -8.08 20.48 0.65
CA VAL A 234 -9.29 19.86 1.20
C VAL A 234 -9.90 20.70 2.31
N ILE A 235 -9.09 21.32 3.16
CA ILE A 235 -9.56 22.28 4.16
C ILE A 235 -10.29 23.47 3.48
N GLU A 236 -9.68 24.04 2.44
CA GLU A 236 -10.26 25.16 1.68
C GLU A 236 -11.60 24.80 1.02
N GLN A 237 -11.70 23.61 0.46
CA GLN A 237 -12.93 23.12 -0.15
C GLN A 237 -14.08 23.03 0.85
N ASN A 238 -13.77 22.72 2.10
CA ASN A 238 -14.73 22.60 3.21
C ASN A 238 -15.93 21.68 2.88
N ILE A 239 -15.65 20.52 2.26
CA ILE A 239 -16.69 19.55 1.88
C ILE A 239 -16.48 18.24 2.67
N GLY A 240 -15.26 17.69 2.64
CA GLY A 240 -14.98 16.36 3.16
C GLY A 240 -13.92 16.34 4.24
N ASN A 241 -13.71 15.15 4.78
CA ASN A 241 -12.81 14.89 5.88
C ASN A 241 -11.71 13.90 5.45
N ILE A 242 -10.55 13.96 6.12
CA ILE A 242 -9.46 13.00 5.93
C ILE A 242 -9.04 12.46 7.29
N ILE A 243 -9.03 11.15 7.42
CA ILE A 243 -8.42 10.42 8.53
C ILE A 243 -7.23 9.64 7.98
N ILE A 244 -6.11 9.69 8.71
CA ILE A 244 -4.95 8.88 8.39
C ILE A 244 -4.91 7.66 9.32
N ALA A 245 -4.98 6.47 8.71
CA ALA A 245 -4.54 5.24 9.34
C ALA A 245 -3.02 5.13 9.08
N PRO A 246 -2.19 5.03 10.10
CA PRO A 246 -0.73 5.20 9.96
C PRO A 246 -0.11 4.30 8.88
N HIS A 247 0.86 4.83 8.14
CA HIS A 247 1.43 4.21 6.93
C HIS A 247 2.00 2.80 7.21
N MET A 248 2.97 2.70 8.12
CA MET A 248 3.65 1.42 8.37
C MET A 248 2.69 0.33 8.92
N PRO A 249 1.86 0.60 9.92
CA PRO A 249 0.86 -0.37 10.35
C PRO A 249 -0.14 -0.75 9.26
N SER A 250 -0.58 0.21 8.43
CA SER A 250 -1.52 -0.07 7.34
C SER A 250 -0.91 -0.94 6.25
N ASP A 251 0.31 -0.64 5.82
CA ASP A 251 1.04 -1.50 4.87
C ASP A 251 1.24 -2.92 5.43
N SER A 252 1.41 -3.03 6.73
CA SER A 252 1.57 -4.31 7.42
C SER A 252 0.35 -5.22 7.29
N ILE A 253 -0.86 -4.67 7.16
CA ILE A 253 -2.10 -5.46 7.08
C ILE A 253 -2.03 -6.45 5.92
N GLY A 254 -1.82 -5.96 4.71
CA GLY A 254 -1.73 -6.79 3.52
C GLY A 254 -0.49 -7.67 3.48
N LEU A 255 0.65 -7.12 3.92
CA LEU A 255 1.90 -7.88 3.97
C LEU A 255 1.81 -9.06 4.93
N LEU A 256 1.17 -8.91 6.07
CA LEU A 256 1.00 -10.00 7.04
C LEU A 256 0.11 -11.14 6.51
N GLU A 257 -0.87 -10.84 5.66
CA GLU A 257 -1.64 -11.88 4.98
C GLU A 257 -0.75 -12.69 4.01
N ILE A 258 0.13 -12.03 3.28
CA ILE A 258 1.10 -12.69 2.40
C ILE A 258 2.07 -13.53 3.22
N VAL A 259 2.62 -12.98 4.30
CA VAL A 259 3.53 -13.68 5.23
C VAL A 259 2.86 -14.92 5.81
N LYS A 260 1.61 -14.80 6.26
CA LYS A 260 0.83 -15.90 6.79
C LYS A 260 0.69 -17.04 5.77
N ALA A 261 0.41 -16.70 4.51
CA ALA A 261 0.30 -17.68 3.44
C ALA A 261 1.64 -18.37 3.14
N TRP A 262 2.74 -17.64 3.12
CA TRP A 262 4.08 -18.23 2.95
C TRP A 262 4.45 -19.16 4.11
N ARG A 263 4.20 -18.74 5.34
CA ARG A 263 4.42 -19.58 6.54
C ARG A 263 3.59 -20.85 6.48
N ALA A 264 2.36 -20.78 6.02
CA ALA A 264 1.50 -21.96 5.83
C ALA A 264 2.04 -22.94 4.77
N GLN A 265 2.84 -22.44 3.83
CA GLN A 265 3.51 -23.24 2.79
C GLN A 265 4.89 -23.75 3.24
N GLY A 266 5.24 -23.56 4.51
CA GLY A 266 6.50 -24.05 5.08
C GLY A 266 7.70 -23.10 4.94
N VAL A 267 7.49 -21.86 4.55
CA VAL A 267 8.55 -20.84 4.47
C VAL A 267 8.72 -20.18 5.84
N GLU A 268 9.95 -20.08 6.31
CA GLU A 268 10.29 -19.27 7.48
C GLU A 268 10.40 -17.82 7.06
N VAL A 269 9.60 -16.94 7.66
CA VAL A 269 9.56 -15.52 7.31
C VAL A 269 9.85 -14.67 8.53
N THR A 270 10.83 -13.79 8.41
CA THR A 270 11.15 -12.77 9.41
C THR A 270 10.77 -11.40 8.85
N CYS A 271 10.04 -10.62 9.66
CA CYS A 271 9.60 -9.28 9.32
C CYS A 271 10.51 -8.23 9.97
N MET A 272 10.76 -7.14 9.23
CA MET A 272 11.50 -5.98 9.71
C MET A 272 11.09 -4.70 8.96
N SER A 273 11.82 -3.62 9.14
CA SER A 273 11.68 -2.38 8.34
C SER A 273 10.24 -1.89 8.21
N GLY A 274 9.59 -1.70 9.35
CA GLY A 274 8.26 -1.10 9.41
C GLY A 274 7.09 -2.06 9.44
N ILE A 275 7.29 -3.35 9.19
CA ILE A 275 6.21 -4.35 9.36
C ILE A 275 5.98 -4.57 10.85
N VAL A 276 4.76 -4.35 11.27
CA VAL A 276 4.33 -4.44 12.68
C VAL A 276 3.51 -5.71 12.84
N GLU A 277 4.09 -6.69 13.50
CA GLU A 277 3.40 -7.94 13.86
C GLU A 277 2.66 -7.80 15.18
#